data_5ad7f4704a165adf3d140c85b01b160a
#
_entry.id   5ad7f4704a165adf3d140c85b01b160a
#
_cell.length_a   1.000
_cell.length_b   1.000
_cell.length_c   1.000
_cell.angle_alpha   90.00
_cell.angle_beta   90.00
_cell.angle_gamma   90.00
#
_symmetry.space_group_name_H-M   'P 1'
#
loop_
_entity.id
_entity.type
_entity.pdbx_description
1 polymer ?
#
loop_
_entity_poly.entity_id
_entity_poly.type
_entity_poly.pdbx_seq_one_letter_code
_entity_poly.pdbx_strand_id
1 'polypeptide(L)'
;MPPHQIALRRRFVALAAALLVVAGFLLWPAQDAAPVRTPLGGSIEPRYTGPDNYLAWVPGGFDDPAFRRKMERLAGLDEVVVVAGDTLWLRKTEDADGRVVHEPAPPFAFPIDAFAVDANDYAPFVGASVREEIVRTLRAGRAVLGERSAMLRRLGPGGTLVFRNGSVRVGAVVPDEAVGWAEVLLSREVGRRLGIAHERYLLAQPSEPLTRPVWKRKLLPFVGDDPLRVDVAGATTFVRVASGVKPPILIKQRFGEFAATPQADPAYLTIDPAWVERNIVTTEVPLLGTVTCHRKLIPMVRGALYEVAAAGLASEITVYSGCWASRTVARSPTAPPSYHAYGAAIDINAPQNPYGSKPTMDREIVRIFESWGFNWGGDFLIPDGHHFEFWRVPDQLRQQ
;
A
#
# COMPACT_ATOMS: atom_id res chain seq x y z
N MET A 1 -14.82 60.76 -25.16
CA MET A 1 -15.72 59.73 -24.62
C MET A 1 -15.67 59.80 -23.11
N PRO A 2 -16.75 59.87 -22.38
CA PRO A 2 -16.78 60.05 -20.94
C PRO A 2 -16.40 58.73 -20.22
N PRO A 3 -15.76 58.77 -19.05
CA PRO A 3 -15.17 57.62 -18.36
C PRO A 3 -16.18 56.54 -17.89
N HIS A 4 -17.48 56.87 -17.88
CA HIS A 4 -18.51 55.92 -17.48
C HIS A 4 -18.82 54.78 -18.50
N GLN A 5 -18.48 54.91 -19.76
CA GLN A 5 -18.70 53.88 -20.75
C GLN A 5 -17.59 52.79 -20.76
N ILE A 6 -16.44 53.10 -20.26
CA ILE A 6 -15.31 52.11 -20.19
C ILE A 6 -15.53 51.13 -19.03
N ALA A 7 -16.15 51.58 -17.92
CA ALA A 7 -16.43 50.73 -16.77
C ALA A 7 -17.54 49.68 -17.04
N LEU A 8 -18.54 50.04 -17.87
CA LEU A 8 -19.62 49.10 -18.22
C LEU A 8 -19.14 47.96 -19.13
N ARG A 9 -18.24 48.27 -20.09
CA ARG A 9 -17.71 47.25 -21.00
C ARG A 9 -16.81 46.23 -20.28
N ARG A 10 -16.08 46.63 -19.24
CA ARG A 10 -15.25 45.72 -18.44
C ARG A 10 -16.06 44.77 -17.57
N ARG A 11 -17.24 45.19 -17.09
CA ARG A 11 -18.16 44.34 -16.32
C ARG A 11 -18.86 43.28 -17.17
N PHE A 12 -19.20 43.59 -18.40
CA PHE A 12 -19.81 42.62 -19.33
C PHE A 12 -18.86 41.58 -19.85
N VAL A 13 -17.57 41.93 -20.07
CA VAL A 13 -16.54 40.97 -20.47
C VAL A 13 -16.17 40.00 -19.33
N ALA A 14 -16.19 40.49 -18.07
CA ALA A 14 -15.93 39.62 -16.91
C ALA A 14 -17.11 38.64 -16.65
N LEU A 15 -18.33 39.03 -16.88
CA LEU A 15 -19.52 38.14 -16.74
C LEU A 15 -19.57 37.08 -17.85
N ALA A 16 -19.20 37.44 -19.09
CA ALA A 16 -19.18 36.52 -20.23
C ALA A 16 -18.03 35.47 -20.07
N ALA A 17 -16.88 35.87 -19.52
CA ALA A 17 -15.80 34.94 -19.24
C ALA A 17 -16.11 33.97 -18.10
N ALA A 18 -16.86 34.42 -17.07
CA ALA A 18 -17.31 33.54 -15.96
C ALA A 18 -18.35 32.52 -16.42
N LEU A 19 -19.26 32.90 -17.34
CA LEU A 19 -20.25 31.98 -17.89
C LEU A 19 -19.67 30.95 -18.88
N LEU A 20 -18.63 31.30 -19.61
CA LEU A 20 -17.92 30.36 -20.50
C LEU A 20 -17.07 29.33 -19.73
N VAL A 21 -16.54 29.67 -18.55
CA VAL A 21 -15.81 28.72 -17.69
C VAL A 21 -16.78 27.70 -17.05
N VAL A 22 -17.99 28.11 -16.69
CA VAL A 22 -19.03 27.19 -16.16
C VAL A 22 -19.62 26.30 -17.24
N ALA A 23 -19.78 26.79 -18.47
CA ALA A 23 -20.28 25.99 -19.60
C ALA A 23 -19.22 25.00 -20.14
N GLY A 24 -17.93 25.30 -20.01
CA GLY A 24 -16.83 24.40 -20.40
C GLY A 24 -16.68 23.15 -19.53
N PHE A 25 -17.21 23.18 -18.31
CA PHE A 25 -17.21 22.00 -17.39
C PHE A 25 -18.37 21.02 -17.65
N LEU A 26 -19.38 21.41 -18.44
CA LEU A 26 -20.55 20.59 -18.72
C LEU A 26 -20.50 19.84 -20.09
N LEU A 27 -19.43 20.03 -20.88
CA LEU A 27 -19.32 19.45 -22.23
C LEU A 27 -18.01 18.68 -22.47
N TRP A 28 -17.50 17.97 -21.45
CA TRP A 28 -16.44 17.00 -21.70
C TRP A 28 -17.11 15.67 -22.05
N PRO A 29 -16.90 15.12 -23.26
CA PRO A 29 -17.45 13.81 -23.59
C PRO A 29 -16.82 12.76 -22.67
N ALA A 30 -17.65 12.09 -21.90
CA ALA A 30 -17.25 10.86 -21.21
C ALA A 30 -16.89 9.82 -22.28
N GLN A 31 -15.60 9.51 -22.40
CA GLN A 31 -15.20 8.34 -23.17
C GLN A 31 -15.63 7.11 -22.38
N ASP A 32 -16.49 6.33 -23.01
CA ASP A 32 -17.06 5.09 -22.52
C ASP A 32 -15.95 4.06 -22.23
N ALA A 33 -15.50 4.03 -20.98
CA ALA A 33 -14.97 2.80 -20.40
C ALA A 33 -16.18 2.09 -19.82
N ALA A 34 -16.52 0.92 -20.37
CA ALA A 34 -17.60 0.08 -19.88
C ALA A 34 -17.54 -0.04 -18.35
N PRO A 35 -18.64 0.15 -17.64
CA PRO A 35 -18.65 0.10 -16.18
C PRO A 35 -18.33 -1.33 -15.75
N VAL A 36 -17.16 -1.53 -15.14
CA VAL A 36 -16.93 -2.66 -14.27
C VAL A 36 -17.94 -2.53 -13.14
N ARG A 37 -19.02 -3.33 -13.19
CA ARG A 37 -20.01 -3.42 -12.13
C ARG A 37 -19.30 -3.90 -10.87
N THR A 38 -18.94 -2.97 -9.99
CA THR A 38 -18.65 -3.28 -8.60
C THR A 38 -19.99 -3.53 -7.92
N PRO A 39 -20.20 -4.66 -7.24
CA PRO A 39 -21.38 -4.82 -6.41
C PRO A 39 -21.31 -3.84 -5.25
N LEU A 40 -22.10 -2.78 -5.32
CA LEU A 40 -22.37 -1.88 -4.19
C LEU A 40 -23.48 -2.50 -3.35
N GLY A 41 -23.20 -2.74 -2.07
CA GLY A 41 -24.23 -2.95 -1.06
C GLY A 41 -24.72 -4.38 -0.87
N GLY A 42 -23.82 -5.29 -0.48
CA GLY A 42 -24.15 -6.48 0.27
C GLY A 42 -23.39 -6.45 1.60
N SER A 43 -24.03 -6.83 2.69
CA SER A 43 -23.32 -7.20 3.91
C SER A 43 -22.19 -8.13 3.51
N ILE A 44 -20.93 -7.70 3.75
CA ILE A 44 -19.76 -8.55 3.53
C ILE A 44 -19.85 -9.59 4.65
N GLU A 45 -20.50 -10.71 4.38
CA GLU A 45 -20.21 -11.90 5.17
C GLU A 45 -18.71 -12.14 5.08
N PRO A 46 -18.01 -12.41 6.18
CA PRO A 46 -16.59 -12.69 6.12
C PRO A 46 -16.40 -13.94 5.26
N ARG A 47 -15.96 -13.74 4.00
CA ARG A 47 -15.71 -14.82 3.03
C ARG A 47 -14.60 -15.77 3.49
N TYR A 48 -13.84 -15.34 4.48
CA TYR A 48 -12.73 -16.08 5.04
C TYR A 48 -12.74 -15.98 6.56
N THR A 49 -12.68 -17.14 7.24
CA THR A 49 -12.51 -17.26 8.68
C THR A 49 -11.19 -17.96 8.95
N GLY A 50 -10.25 -17.25 9.52
CA GLY A 50 -8.96 -17.78 9.96
C GLY A 50 -8.85 -17.80 11.48
N PRO A 51 -7.80 -18.43 12.01
CA PRO A 51 -7.50 -18.41 13.43
C PRO A 51 -7.03 -17.02 13.88
N ASP A 52 -7.13 -16.77 15.18
CA ASP A 52 -6.53 -15.58 15.79
C ASP A 52 -5.01 -15.70 15.79
N ASN A 53 -4.35 -14.78 15.12
CA ASN A 53 -2.90 -14.75 15.00
C ASN A 53 -2.31 -13.55 15.71
N TYR A 54 -1.13 -13.74 16.28
CA TYR A 54 -0.30 -12.71 16.89
C TYR A 54 0.81 -12.35 15.92
N LEU A 55 0.96 -11.05 15.66
CA LEU A 55 1.98 -10.53 14.76
C LEU A 55 3.08 -9.82 15.54
N ALA A 56 4.31 -9.96 15.07
CA ALA A 56 5.40 -9.06 15.43
C ALA A 56 6.23 -8.70 14.20
N TRP A 57 6.75 -7.48 14.15
CA TRP A 57 7.72 -7.05 13.15
C TRP A 57 8.56 -5.88 13.63
N VAL A 58 9.73 -5.72 13.02
CA VAL A 58 10.63 -4.56 13.16
C VAL A 58 10.90 -3.96 11.78
N PRO A 59 11.18 -2.65 11.67
CA PRO A 59 11.59 -2.05 10.42
C PRO A 59 12.84 -2.75 9.86
N GLY A 60 12.82 -3.08 8.57
CA GLY A 60 13.92 -3.85 7.96
C GLY A 60 13.84 -5.37 8.13
N GLY A 61 13.10 -5.87 9.10
CA GLY A 61 12.98 -7.30 9.40
C GLY A 61 13.89 -7.76 10.55
N PHE A 62 13.94 -9.06 10.78
CA PHE A 62 14.71 -9.67 11.86
C PHE A 62 16.09 -10.11 11.32
N ASP A 63 17.13 -9.32 11.60
CA ASP A 63 18.48 -9.51 11.04
C ASP A 63 19.26 -10.70 11.65
N ASP A 64 18.85 -11.19 12.85
CA ASP A 64 19.53 -12.33 13.48
C ASP A 64 19.20 -13.65 12.75
N PRO A 65 20.18 -14.30 12.10
CA PRO A 65 19.95 -15.59 11.43
C PRO A 65 19.47 -16.71 12.37
N ALA A 66 19.65 -16.54 13.67
CA ALA A 66 19.17 -17.47 14.69
C ALA A 66 17.76 -17.12 15.20
N PHE A 67 17.22 -15.97 14.83
CA PHE A 67 15.94 -15.49 15.34
C PHE A 67 14.84 -16.52 15.19
N ARG A 68 14.67 -17.12 14.01
CA ARG A 68 13.68 -18.17 13.77
C ARG A 68 13.82 -19.31 14.78
N ARG A 69 15.03 -19.88 14.96
CA ARG A 69 15.25 -20.98 15.91
C ARG A 69 15.02 -20.60 17.36
N LYS A 70 15.24 -19.32 17.71
CA LYS A 70 14.93 -18.80 19.05
C LYS A 70 13.43 -18.71 19.26
N MET A 71 12.68 -18.28 18.25
CA MET A 71 11.22 -18.17 18.33
C MET A 71 10.54 -19.53 18.43
N GLU A 72 10.97 -20.52 17.65
CA GLU A 72 10.50 -21.91 17.70
C GLU A 72 10.66 -22.56 19.10
N ARG A 73 11.55 -22.02 19.92
CA ARG A 73 11.83 -22.50 21.28
C ARG A 73 11.25 -21.58 22.37
N LEU A 74 10.55 -20.53 21.99
CA LEU A 74 10.04 -19.58 22.96
C LEU A 74 8.84 -20.17 23.72
N ALA A 75 9.02 -20.34 25.03
CA ALA A 75 8.01 -20.95 25.88
C ALA A 75 6.66 -20.23 25.87
N GLY A 76 5.57 -21.01 25.84
CA GLY A 76 4.19 -20.53 25.81
C GLY A 76 3.72 -20.06 24.43
N LEU A 77 4.34 -20.59 23.37
CA LEU A 77 3.83 -20.54 22.00
C LEU A 77 3.54 -21.97 21.55
N ASP A 78 2.33 -22.21 21.05
CA ASP A 78 1.94 -23.49 20.47
C ASP A 78 2.42 -23.58 19.03
N GLU A 79 2.28 -22.47 18.28
CA GLU A 79 2.68 -22.36 16.90
C GLU A 79 3.46 -21.07 16.66
N VAL A 80 4.47 -21.16 15.80
CA VAL A 80 5.25 -20.00 15.39
C VAL A 80 5.75 -20.18 13.95
N VAL A 81 5.66 -19.11 13.17
CA VAL A 81 6.28 -19.06 11.84
C VAL A 81 6.91 -17.70 11.60
N VAL A 82 8.12 -17.72 11.06
CA VAL A 82 8.77 -16.51 10.56
C VAL A 82 8.53 -16.44 9.05
N VAL A 83 7.94 -15.33 8.61
CA VAL A 83 7.60 -15.06 7.22
C VAL A 83 8.72 -14.24 6.59
N ALA A 84 9.38 -14.81 5.60
CA ALA A 84 10.31 -14.04 4.77
C ALA A 84 9.53 -13.23 3.72
N GLY A 85 10.03 -12.07 3.34
CA GLY A 85 9.36 -11.23 2.36
C GLY A 85 10.22 -10.16 1.74
N ASP A 86 10.12 -10.02 0.42
CA ASP A 86 10.82 -9.00 -0.37
C ASP A 86 9.99 -8.58 -1.58
N THR A 87 10.39 -7.49 -2.21
CA THR A 87 9.83 -7.09 -3.51
C THR A 87 10.49 -7.89 -4.63
N LEU A 88 9.71 -8.69 -5.34
CA LEU A 88 10.13 -9.36 -6.57
C LEU A 88 9.73 -8.58 -7.81
N TRP A 89 10.52 -8.68 -8.88
CA TRP A 89 10.31 -7.95 -10.13
C TRP A 89 9.72 -8.86 -11.19
N LEU A 90 8.38 -8.76 -11.40
CA LEU A 90 7.62 -9.56 -12.36
C LEU A 90 7.76 -8.97 -13.77
N ARG A 91 8.31 -9.75 -14.69
CA ARG A 91 8.51 -9.36 -16.08
C ARG A 91 7.26 -9.60 -16.94
N LYS A 92 6.59 -10.73 -16.73
CA LYS A 92 5.36 -11.09 -17.42
C LYS A 92 4.60 -12.18 -16.69
N THR A 93 3.35 -12.39 -17.09
CA THR A 93 2.57 -13.58 -16.75
C THR A 93 2.17 -14.32 -18.01
N GLU A 94 2.12 -15.64 -17.90
CA GLU A 94 1.69 -16.53 -18.97
C GLU A 94 0.50 -17.39 -18.48
N ASP A 95 -0.50 -17.58 -19.31
CA ASP A 95 -1.62 -18.46 -18.99
C ASP A 95 -1.20 -19.94 -18.94
N ALA A 96 -2.16 -20.84 -18.72
CA ALA A 96 -1.88 -22.28 -18.64
C ALA A 96 -1.35 -22.88 -19.96
N ASP A 97 -1.65 -22.23 -21.08
CA ASP A 97 -1.19 -22.61 -22.43
C ASP A 97 0.16 -21.95 -22.80
N GLY A 98 0.74 -21.14 -21.90
CA GLY A 98 2.02 -20.45 -22.13
C GLY A 98 1.91 -19.14 -22.93
N ARG A 99 0.68 -18.62 -23.14
CA ARG A 99 0.50 -17.33 -23.80
C ARG A 99 0.72 -16.20 -22.81
N VAL A 100 1.44 -15.15 -23.23
CA VAL A 100 1.62 -13.94 -22.41
C VAL A 100 0.29 -13.21 -22.28
N VAL A 101 -0.17 -13.00 -21.05
CA VAL A 101 -1.44 -12.32 -20.73
C VAL A 101 -1.27 -10.98 -20.03
N HIS A 102 -0.11 -10.74 -19.42
CA HIS A 102 0.21 -9.45 -18.79
C HIS A 102 1.72 -9.24 -18.84
N GLU A 103 2.15 -8.14 -19.45
CA GLU A 103 3.56 -7.78 -19.63
C GLU A 103 3.71 -6.25 -19.71
N PRO A 104 4.65 -5.65 -18.98
CA PRO A 104 4.97 -4.23 -19.14
C PRO A 104 5.90 -4.04 -20.34
N ALA A 105 5.97 -2.81 -20.86
CA ALA A 105 6.95 -2.46 -21.89
C ALA A 105 8.39 -2.64 -21.35
N PRO A 106 9.31 -3.26 -22.09
CA PRO A 106 10.72 -3.33 -21.69
C PRO A 106 11.31 -1.91 -21.54
N PRO A 107 12.22 -1.66 -20.58
CA PRO A 107 12.88 -2.62 -19.67
C PRO A 107 12.15 -2.80 -18.32
N PHE A 108 10.91 -2.35 -18.19
CA PHE A 108 10.18 -2.29 -16.94
C PHE A 108 9.74 -3.68 -16.44
N ALA A 109 9.46 -3.76 -15.14
CA ALA A 109 8.87 -4.91 -14.47
C ALA A 109 7.94 -4.45 -13.34
N PHE A 110 6.94 -5.24 -12.99
CA PHE A 110 6.04 -4.91 -11.88
C PHE A 110 6.69 -5.28 -10.54
N PRO A 111 6.77 -4.35 -9.56
CA PRO A 111 7.20 -4.68 -8.21
C PRO A 111 6.11 -5.47 -7.49
N ILE A 112 6.39 -6.70 -7.07
CA ILE A 112 5.46 -7.63 -6.43
C ILE A 112 5.84 -7.83 -4.97
N ASP A 113 4.90 -7.60 -4.06
CA ASP A 113 5.07 -7.92 -2.64
C ASP A 113 4.94 -9.43 -2.46
N ALA A 114 6.06 -10.10 -2.20
CA ALA A 114 6.14 -11.55 -2.16
C ALA A 114 6.54 -12.05 -0.77
N PHE A 115 5.83 -13.09 -0.28
CA PHE A 115 6.16 -13.77 0.95
C PHE A 115 6.60 -15.20 0.71
N ALA A 116 7.46 -15.70 1.61
CA ALA A 116 7.92 -17.08 1.58
C ALA A 116 7.88 -17.70 2.98
N VAL A 117 7.31 -18.90 3.06
CA VAL A 117 7.06 -19.61 4.31
C VAL A 117 7.40 -21.10 4.17
N ASP A 118 7.59 -21.78 5.29
CA ASP A 118 7.51 -23.24 5.33
C ASP A 118 6.03 -23.64 5.32
N ALA A 119 5.68 -24.53 4.43
CA ALA A 119 4.29 -24.87 4.18
C ALA A 119 3.58 -25.46 5.40
N ASN A 120 4.29 -26.28 6.19
CA ASN A 120 3.73 -26.92 7.38
C ASN A 120 3.60 -25.94 8.54
N ASP A 121 4.65 -25.12 8.75
CA ASP A 121 4.69 -24.14 9.83
C ASP A 121 3.66 -23.03 9.61
N TYR A 122 3.31 -22.75 8.35
CA TYR A 122 2.28 -21.75 8.01
C TYR A 122 0.84 -22.29 8.09
N ALA A 123 0.66 -23.62 8.00
CA ALA A 123 -0.66 -24.25 7.97
C ALA A 123 -1.58 -23.89 9.17
N PRO A 124 -1.09 -23.81 10.43
CA PRO A 124 -1.91 -23.42 11.56
C PRO A 124 -2.47 -22.00 11.47
N PHE A 125 -1.79 -21.12 10.72
CA PHE A 125 -2.11 -19.69 10.62
C PHE A 125 -3.17 -19.35 9.58
N VAL A 126 -3.70 -20.34 8.86
CA VAL A 126 -4.72 -20.14 7.83
C VAL A 126 -6.01 -20.92 8.15
N GLY A 127 -7.13 -20.40 7.65
CA GLY A 127 -8.44 -21.01 7.83
C GLY A 127 -8.53 -22.42 7.24
N ALA A 128 -9.29 -23.30 7.88
CA ALA A 128 -9.41 -24.70 7.50
C ALA A 128 -9.85 -24.90 6.04
N SER A 129 -10.68 -24.00 5.51
CA SER A 129 -11.23 -24.10 4.15
C SER A 129 -10.18 -24.03 3.03
N VAL A 130 -9.03 -23.41 3.28
CA VAL A 130 -7.96 -23.22 2.27
C VAL A 130 -6.63 -23.85 2.67
N ARG A 131 -6.52 -24.34 3.90
CA ARG A 131 -5.27 -24.86 4.49
C ARG A 131 -4.63 -25.95 3.67
N GLU A 132 -5.39 -26.98 3.34
CA GLU A 132 -4.88 -28.13 2.59
C GLU A 132 -4.40 -27.71 1.19
N GLU A 133 -5.14 -26.84 0.51
CA GLU A 133 -4.81 -26.35 -0.82
C GLU A 133 -3.52 -25.54 -0.80
N ILE A 134 -3.34 -24.64 0.19
CA ILE A 134 -2.11 -23.85 0.37
C ILE A 134 -0.91 -24.79 0.61
N VAL A 135 -1.03 -25.70 1.57
CA VAL A 135 0.07 -26.63 1.93
C VAL A 135 0.48 -27.48 0.74
N ARG A 136 -0.50 -28.10 0.06
CA ARG A 136 -0.24 -28.92 -1.13
C ARG A 136 0.44 -28.12 -2.24
N THR A 137 -0.02 -26.88 -2.48
CA THR A 137 0.52 -25.98 -3.50
C THR A 137 1.97 -25.60 -3.21
N LEU A 138 2.25 -25.17 -1.98
CA LEU A 138 3.60 -24.77 -1.57
C LEU A 138 4.58 -25.95 -1.57
N ARG A 139 4.16 -27.15 -1.12
CA ARG A 139 4.97 -28.38 -1.16
C ARG A 139 5.30 -28.80 -2.59
N ALA A 140 4.39 -28.54 -3.55
CA ALA A 140 4.63 -28.78 -4.97
C ALA A 140 5.53 -27.73 -5.63
N GLY A 141 6.10 -26.78 -4.87
CA GLY A 141 6.93 -25.68 -5.38
C GLY A 141 6.18 -24.70 -6.25
N ARG A 142 4.86 -24.59 -6.09
CA ARG A 142 3.99 -23.68 -6.83
C ARG A 142 3.64 -22.45 -6.00
N ALA A 143 3.25 -21.36 -6.68
CA ALA A 143 2.81 -20.13 -6.05
C ALA A 143 1.34 -20.20 -5.65
N VAL A 144 1.00 -19.56 -4.52
CA VAL A 144 -0.38 -19.24 -4.14
C VAL A 144 -0.58 -17.74 -4.32
N LEU A 145 -1.63 -17.33 -5.03
CA LEU A 145 -2.00 -15.94 -5.22
C LEU A 145 -3.19 -15.57 -4.34
N GLY A 146 -3.21 -14.32 -3.85
CA GLY A 146 -4.45 -13.71 -3.39
C GLY A 146 -5.39 -13.40 -4.57
N GLU A 147 -6.71 -13.39 -4.33
CA GLU A 147 -7.73 -13.13 -5.36
C GLU A 147 -7.46 -11.83 -6.14
N ARG A 148 -7.10 -10.75 -5.44
CA ARG A 148 -6.80 -9.45 -6.07
C ARG A 148 -5.56 -9.49 -6.94
N SER A 149 -4.53 -10.20 -6.47
CA SER A 149 -3.32 -10.40 -7.27
C SER A 149 -3.61 -11.20 -8.53
N ALA A 150 -4.36 -12.29 -8.42
CA ALA A 150 -4.77 -13.11 -9.55
C ALA A 150 -5.54 -12.29 -10.61
N MET A 151 -6.50 -11.46 -10.18
CA MET A 151 -7.24 -10.56 -11.08
C MET A 151 -6.31 -9.55 -11.77
N LEU A 152 -5.41 -8.92 -11.01
CA LEU A 152 -4.50 -7.91 -11.56
C LEU A 152 -3.49 -8.53 -12.54
N ARG A 153 -3.09 -9.76 -12.31
CA ARG A 153 -2.19 -10.55 -13.18
C ARG A 153 -2.89 -11.25 -14.33
N ARG A 154 -4.24 -11.23 -14.34
CA ARG A 154 -5.07 -12.01 -15.28
C ARG A 154 -4.70 -13.49 -15.29
N LEU A 155 -4.47 -14.05 -14.10
CA LEU A 155 -3.84 -15.36 -13.94
C LEU A 155 -4.60 -16.22 -12.94
N GLY A 156 -4.73 -17.51 -13.28
CA GLY A 156 -5.29 -18.54 -12.41
C GLY A 156 -4.34 -19.73 -12.24
N PRO A 157 -4.80 -20.80 -11.57
CA PRO A 157 -4.04 -22.04 -11.46
C PRO A 157 -3.58 -22.57 -12.82
N GLY A 158 -2.33 -23.05 -12.89
CA GLY A 158 -1.70 -23.53 -14.13
C GLY A 158 -0.88 -22.47 -14.87
N GLY A 159 -1.19 -21.18 -14.70
CA GLY A 159 -0.40 -20.10 -15.28
C GLY A 159 0.96 -19.91 -14.63
N THR A 160 1.78 -19.03 -15.18
CA THR A 160 3.18 -18.85 -14.77
C THR A 160 3.48 -17.37 -14.50
N LEU A 161 4.11 -17.11 -13.36
CA LEU A 161 4.75 -15.84 -13.03
C LEU A 161 6.22 -15.88 -13.46
N VAL A 162 6.66 -14.97 -14.32
CA VAL A 162 8.04 -14.87 -14.79
C VAL A 162 8.68 -13.63 -14.18
N PHE A 163 9.55 -13.84 -13.19
CA PHE A 163 10.32 -12.81 -12.51
C PHE A 163 11.69 -12.61 -13.18
N ARG A 164 12.45 -11.60 -12.73
CA ARG A 164 13.83 -11.39 -13.18
C ARG A 164 14.75 -12.58 -12.88
N ASN A 165 14.55 -13.23 -11.74
CA ASN A 165 15.43 -14.30 -11.22
C ASN A 165 14.86 -15.71 -11.44
N GLY A 166 13.84 -15.85 -12.28
CA GLY A 166 13.26 -17.17 -12.57
C GLY A 166 11.74 -17.13 -12.67
N SER A 167 11.11 -18.29 -12.71
CA SER A 167 9.68 -18.41 -12.83
C SER A 167 9.09 -19.39 -11.82
N VAL A 168 7.78 -19.26 -11.60
CA VAL A 168 7.00 -20.19 -10.77
C VAL A 168 5.58 -20.35 -11.33
N ARG A 169 5.09 -21.58 -11.35
CA ARG A 169 3.70 -21.88 -11.72
C ARG A 169 2.75 -21.55 -10.57
N VAL A 170 1.60 -21.00 -10.90
CA VAL A 170 0.50 -20.80 -9.94
C VAL A 170 -0.20 -22.14 -9.71
N GLY A 171 -0.39 -22.52 -8.46
CA GLY A 171 -1.07 -23.73 -8.06
C GLY A 171 -2.46 -23.48 -7.47
N ALA A 172 -2.65 -22.32 -6.82
CA ALA A 172 -3.89 -21.95 -6.18
C ALA A 172 -4.13 -20.45 -6.19
N VAL A 173 -5.41 -20.06 -6.11
CA VAL A 173 -5.89 -18.71 -5.85
C VAL A 173 -6.81 -18.79 -4.64
N VAL A 174 -6.52 -18.01 -3.60
CA VAL A 174 -7.22 -18.04 -2.31
C VAL A 174 -7.58 -16.61 -1.86
N PRO A 175 -8.46 -16.43 -0.86
CA PRO A 175 -8.71 -15.12 -0.26
C PRO A 175 -7.41 -14.42 0.13
N ASP A 176 -7.36 -13.09 -0.07
CA ASP A 176 -6.14 -12.30 0.18
C ASP A 176 -5.66 -12.38 1.64
N GLU A 177 -6.59 -12.58 2.57
CA GLU A 177 -6.31 -12.80 3.98
C GLU A 177 -5.45 -14.05 4.21
N ALA A 178 -5.70 -15.12 3.46
CA ALA A 178 -5.00 -16.39 3.61
C ALA A 178 -3.54 -16.34 3.12
N VAL A 179 -3.18 -15.37 2.28
CA VAL A 179 -1.80 -15.08 1.88
C VAL A 179 -1.21 -13.89 2.64
N GLY A 180 -1.89 -13.45 3.72
CA GLY A 180 -1.43 -12.32 4.54
C GLY A 180 -1.42 -10.99 3.79
N TRP A 181 -2.30 -10.82 2.79
CA TRP A 181 -2.36 -9.64 1.92
C TRP A 181 -1.09 -9.40 1.08
N ALA A 182 -0.19 -10.39 1.00
CA ALA A 182 0.86 -10.39 -0.02
C ALA A 182 0.26 -10.62 -1.42
N GLU A 183 1.00 -10.27 -2.45
CA GLU A 183 0.55 -10.54 -3.82
C GLU A 183 0.83 -11.99 -4.24
N VAL A 184 1.90 -12.58 -3.69
CA VAL A 184 2.26 -13.97 -3.91
C VAL A 184 2.82 -14.60 -2.64
N LEU A 185 2.38 -15.81 -2.33
CA LEU A 185 2.94 -16.64 -1.27
C LEU A 185 3.68 -17.83 -1.89
N LEU A 186 4.91 -18.07 -1.45
CA LEU A 186 5.84 -19.07 -1.97
C LEU A 186 6.32 -19.99 -0.84
N SER A 187 6.82 -21.18 -1.20
CA SER A 187 7.64 -21.93 -0.26
C SER A 187 8.99 -21.25 -0.05
N ARG A 188 9.64 -21.44 1.10
CA ARG A 188 10.97 -20.88 1.38
C ARG A 188 12.02 -21.23 0.33
N GLU A 189 11.98 -22.45 -0.20
CA GLU A 189 12.90 -22.89 -1.25
C GLU A 189 12.70 -22.06 -2.53
N VAL A 190 11.45 -21.94 -3.00
CA VAL A 190 11.13 -21.15 -4.18
C VAL A 190 11.44 -19.68 -3.94
N GLY A 191 11.07 -19.14 -2.78
CA GLY A 191 11.33 -17.75 -2.41
C GLY A 191 12.82 -17.42 -2.47
N ARG A 192 13.68 -18.24 -1.85
CA ARG A 192 15.14 -18.05 -1.90
C ARG A 192 15.69 -18.10 -3.33
N ARG A 193 15.22 -19.05 -4.13
CA ARG A 193 15.61 -19.16 -5.55
C ARG A 193 15.25 -17.90 -6.35
N LEU A 194 14.14 -17.25 -6.01
CA LEU A 194 13.66 -16.01 -6.65
C LEU A 194 14.26 -14.75 -6.03
N GLY A 195 15.00 -14.86 -4.91
CA GLY A 195 15.73 -13.75 -4.30
C GLY A 195 15.12 -13.21 -3.00
N ILE A 196 14.12 -13.88 -2.38
CA ILE A 196 13.61 -13.51 -1.06
C ILE A 196 14.64 -13.94 0.00
N ALA A 197 15.14 -12.97 0.76
CA ALA A 197 16.19 -13.18 1.75
C ALA A 197 15.84 -12.66 3.15
N HIS A 198 14.95 -11.66 3.30
CA HIS A 198 14.73 -11.00 4.57
C HIS A 198 13.58 -11.64 5.36
N GLU A 199 13.85 -11.94 6.62
CA GLU A 199 12.84 -12.38 7.59
C GLU A 199 12.05 -11.16 8.07
N ARG A 200 10.79 -11.00 7.61
CA ARG A 200 10.03 -9.77 7.79
C ARG A 200 9.09 -9.77 8.98
N TYR A 201 8.41 -10.89 9.19
CA TYR A 201 7.30 -10.97 10.13
C TYR A 201 7.37 -12.25 10.94
N LEU A 202 6.95 -12.16 12.20
CA LEU A 202 6.70 -13.30 13.07
C LEU A 202 5.19 -13.42 13.25
N LEU A 203 4.64 -14.57 12.94
CA LEU A 203 3.29 -14.97 13.36
C LEU A 203 3.42 -16.01 14.49
N ALA A 204 2.55 -15.90 15.47
CA ALA A 204 2.51 -16.83 16.61
C ALA A 204 1.06 -17.10 17.06
N GLN A 205 0.86 -18.27 17.66
CA GLN A 205 -0.32 -18.63 18.42
C GLN A 205 0.16 -19.01 19.81
N PRO A 206 -0.07 -18.17 20.83
CA PRO A 206 0.31 -18.50 22.19
C PRO A 206 -0.64 -19.51 22.80
N SER A 207 -0.12 -20.37 23.70
CA SER A 207 -0.90 -21.38 24.42
C SER A 207 -2.03 -20.77 25.27
N GLU A 208 -1.85 -19.53 25.72
CA GLU A 208 -2.84 -18.75 26.43
C GLU A 208 -2.93 -17.35 25.82
N PRO A 209 -4.11 -16.74 25.75
CA PRO A 209 -4.27 -15.41 25.20
C PRO A 209 -3.37 -14.37 25.88
N LEU A 210 -2.61 -13.61 25.10
CA LEU A 210 -1.70 -12.58 25.58
C LEU A 210 -2.25 -11.19 25.28
N THR A 211 -2.10 -10.28 26.22
CA THR A 211 -2.29 -8.86 25.91
C THR A 211 -1.11 -8.31 25.10
N ARG A 212 -1.35 -7.24 24.32
CA ARG A 212 -0.30 -6.59 23.50
C ARG A 212 0.95 -6.23 24.33
N PRO A 213 0.88 -5.64 25.55
CA PRO A 213 2.07 -5.36 26.34
C PRO A 213 2.83 -6.62 26.79
N VAL A 214 2.13 -7.72 27.09
CA VAL A 214 2.76 -8.99 27.45
C VAL A 214 3.46 -9.61 26.26
N TRP A 215 2.80 -9.65 25.10
CA TRP A 215 3.37 -10.12 23.85
C TRP A 215 4.63 -9.31 23.47
N LYS A 216 4.57 -7.98 23.54
CA LYS A 216 5.71 -7.11 23.29
C LYS A 216 6.88 -7.43 24.23
N ARG A 217 6.65 -7.53 25.55
CA ARG A 217 7.71 -7.84 26.51
C ARG A 217 8.39 -9.19 26.26
N LYS A 218 7.63 -10.20 25.80
CA LYS A 218 8.18 -11.52 25.46
C LYS A 218 9.22 -11.45 24.34
N LEU A 219 9.06 -10.53 23.40
CA LEU A 219 9.90 -10.41 22.20
C LEU A 219 11.06 -9.42 22.34
N LEU A 220 10.96 -8.42 23.24
CA LEU A 220 12.01 -7.40 23.41
C LEU A 220 13.43 -7.97 23.55
N PRO A 221 13.69 -9.08 24.29
CA PRO A 221 15.06 -9.63 24.43
C PRO A 221 15.67 -10.13 23.11
N PHE A 222 14.87 -10.25 22.04
CA PHE A 222 15.31 -10.84 20.77
C PHE A 222 15.47 -9.80 19.65
N VAL A 223 15.06 -8.55 19.87
CA VAL A 223 15.04 -7.50 18.85
C VAL A 223 15.99 -6.33 19.17
N GLY A 224 16.67 -6.35 20.31
CA GLY A 224 17.59 -5.28 20.74
C GLY A 224 16.87 -3.95 20.87
N ASP A 225 17.48 -2.89 20.32
CA ASP A 225 16.97 -1.52 20.36
C ASP A 225 16.01 -1.20 19.20
N ASP A 226 15.74 -2.16 18.30
CA ASP A 226 14.84 -1.94 17.19
C ASP A 226 13.41 -1.68 17.64
N PRO A 227 12.72 -0.70 17.04
CA PRO A 227 11.33 -0.42 17.37
C PRO A 227 10.46 -1.61 16.98
N LEU A 228 9.89 -2.27 18.00
CA LEU A 228 9.08 -3.47 17.85
C LEU A 228 7.59 -3.11 17.78
N ARG A 229 6.93 -3.47 16.69
CA ARG A 229 5.49 -3.51 16.58
C ARG A 229 4.95 -4.90 16.85
N VAL A 230 3.88 -4.96 17.64
CA VAL A 230 3.12 -6.17 17.85
C VAL A 230 1.63 -5.89 17.71
N ASP A 231 0.92 -6.85 17.14
CA ASP A 231 -0.55 -6.88 17.13
C ASP A 231 -1.04 -8.21 17.67
N VAL A 232 -2.21 -8.21 18.30
CA VAL A 232 -2.82 -9.37 18.92
C VAL A 232 -4.22 -9.54 18.38
N ALA A 233 -4.55 -10.79 18.11
CA ALA A 233 -5.84 -11.25 17.59
C ALA A 233 -6.26 -10.63 16.24
N GLY A 234 -6.81 -11.46 15.42
CA GLY A 234 -7.39 -11.10 14.14
C GLY A 234 -7.50 -12.32 13.25
N ALA A 235 -8.59 -12.43 12.54
CA ALA A 235 -8.85 -13.54 11.62
C ALA A 235 -7.91 -13.57 10.39
N THR A 236 -6.94 -12.65 10.31
CA THR A 236 -6.01 -12.58 9.19
C THR A 236 -4.63 -13.08 9.59
N THR A 237 -3.99 -13.82 8.71
CA THR A 237 -2.61 -14.31 8.90
C THR A 237 -1.60 -13.16 8.92
N PHE A 238 -2.02 -11.96 8.54
CA PHE A 238 -1.15 -10.82 8.42
C PHE A 238 -1.90 -9.51 8.64
N VAL A 239 -1.48 -8.70 9.59
CA VAL A 239 -2.25 -7.57 10.11
C VAL A 239 -1.77 -6.21 9.59
N ARG A 240 -1.35 -6.11 8.33
CA ARG A 240 -1.04 -4.79 7.75
C ARG A 240 -2.24 -3.84 7.81
N VAL A 241 -3.43 -4.34 7.53
CA VAL A 241 -4.66 -3.53 7.55
C VAL A 241 -5.00 -3.04 8.95
N ALA A 242 -4.88 -3.88 9.97
CA ALA A 242 -5.11 -3.49 11.35
C ALA A 242 -4.01 -2.57 11.91
N SER A 243 -2.82 -2.61 11.32
CA SER A 243 -1.68 -1.80 11.74
C SER A 243 -1.67 -0.38 11.17
N GLY A 244 -2.70 0.02 10.44
CA GLY A 244 -2.77 1.36 9.82
C GLY A 244 -2.00 1.50 8.50
N VAL A 245 -1.39 0.42 7.99
CA VAL A 245 -0.70 0.43 6.68
C VAL A 245 -1.45 -0.46 5.71
N LYS A 246 -1.87 0.10 4.58
CA LYS A 246 -2.54 -0.70 3.54
C LYS A 246 -1.54 -1.60 2.81
N PRO A 247 -1.94 -2.85 2.52
CA PRO A 247 -1.16 -3.72 1.64
C PRO A 247 -0.94 -3.10 0.25
N PRO A 248 0.23 -3.30 -0.39
CA PRO A 248 0.51 -2.79 -1.73
C PRO A 248 -0.56 -3.11 -2.77
N ILE A 249 -1.17 -4.30 -2.70
CA ILE A 249 -2.21 -4.72 -3.64
C ILE A 249 -3.44 -3.78 -3.62
N LEU A 250 -3.83 -3.24 -2.44
CA LEU A 250 -4.95 -2.30 -2.34
C LEU A 250 -4.60 -0.93 -2.94
N ILE A 251 -3.34 -0.50 -2.81
CA ILE A 251 -2.86 0.73 -3.43
C ILE A 251 -2.84 0.59 -4.95
N LYS A 252 -2.36 -0.54 -5.47
CA LYS A 252 -2.37 -0.86 -6.90
C LYS A 252 -3.79 -0.87 -7.48
N GLN A 253 -4.76 -1.46 -6.77
CA GLN A 253 -6.16 -1.43 -7.20
C GLN A 253 -6.73 -0.02 -7.26
N ARG A 254 -6.40 0.83 -6.30
CA ARG A 254 -6.94 2.20 -6.24
C ARG A 254 -6.27 3.14 -7.21
N PHE A 255 -4.94 3.11 -7.28
CA PHE A 255 -4.13 4.08 -8.03
C PHE A 255 -3.61 3.53 -9.37
N GLY A 256 -3.84 2.26 -9.65
CA GLY A 256 -3.27 1.57 -10.80
C GLY A 256 -1.89 0.99 -10.49
N GLU A 257 -1.61 -0.17 -11.03
CA GLU A 257 -0.28 -0.75 -10.97
C GLU A 257 0.64 -0.08 -11.97
N PHE A 258 1.85 0.25 -11.56
CA PHE A 258 2.91 0.69 -12.45
C PHE A 258 4.01 -0.37 -12.59
N ALA A 259 4.66 -0.36 -13.73
CA ALA A 259 5.92 -1.05 -13.90
C ALA A 259 7.07 -0.06 -13.70
N ALA A 260 8.22 -0.55 -13.23
CA ALA A 260 9.39 0.28 -12.95
C ALA A 260 10.70 -0.51 -13.13
N THR A 261 11.81 0.21 -13.10
CA THR A 261 13.15 -0.36 -12.93
C THR A 261 13.84 0.34 -11.77
N PRO A 262 14.60 -0.38 -10.91
CA PRO A 262 15.51 0.26 -9.98
C PRO A 262 16.53 1.11 -10.72
N GLN A 263 16.90 2.26 -10.14
CA GLN A 263 17.97 3.12 -10.62
C GLN A 263 19.35 2.60 -10.16
N ALA A 264 20.43 3.34 -10.42
CA ALA A 264 21.77 3.03 -9.93
C ALA A 264 21.82 2.93 -8.39
N ASP A 265 21.10 3.85 -7.70
CA ASP A 265 20.69 3.65 -6.31
C ASP A 265 19.34 2.92 -6.33
N PRO A 266 19.29 1.64 -5.92
CA PRO A 266 18.08 0.83 -6.03
C PRO A 266 16.96 1.24 -5.07
N ALA A 267 17.21 2.19 -4.17
CA ALA A 267 16.16 2.84 -3.37
C ALA A 267 15.23 3.72 -4.22
N TYR A 268 15.68 4.14 -5.40
CA TYR A 268 14.92 4.94 -6.35
C TYR A 268 14.50 4.14 -7.57
N LEU A 269 13.38 4.55 -8.15
CA LEU A 269 12.73 3.84 -9.25
C LEU A 269 12.61 4.74 -10.47
N THR A 270 12.82 4.17 -11.65
CA THR A 270 12.34 4.77 -12.90
C THR A 270 11.00 4.11 -13.23
N ILE A 271 9.91 4.84 -13.04
CA ILE A 271 8.54 4.38 -13.30
C ILE A 271 8.24 4.54 -14.79
N ASP A 272 7.49 3.60 -15.38
CA ASP A 272 7.02 3.66 -16.76
C ASP A 272 6.39 5.03 -17.06
N PRO A 273 6.98 5.81 -17.99
CA PRO A 273 6.49 7.16 -18.34
C PRO A 273 5.03 7.17 -18.77
N ALA A 274 4.55 6.13 -19.44
CA ALA A 274 3.16 6.05 -19.87
C ALA A 274 2.19 5.93 -18.68
N TRP A 275 2.59 5.29 -17.57
CA TRP A 275 1.81 5.30 -16.35
C TRP A 275 1.84 6.68 -15.68
N VAL A 276 3.02 7.30 -15.60
CA VAL A 276 3.20 8.64 -15.01
C VAL A 276 2.31 9.66 -15.72
N GLU A 277 2.38 9.73 -17.05
CA GLU A 277 1.57 10.65 -17.88
C GLU A 277 0.06 10.49 -17.63
N ARG A 278 -0.41 9.24 -17.52
CA ARG A 278 -1.84 8.97 -17.27
C ARG A 278 -2.30 9.30 -15.87
N ASN A 279 -1.43 9.23 -14.86
CA ASN A 279 -1.86 9.20 -13.46
C ASN A 279 -1.35 10.36 -12.62
N ILE A 280 -0.17 10.88 -12.90
CA ILE A 280 0.44 11.96 -12.12
C ILE A 280 0.11 13.30 -12.80
N VAL A 281 -0.33 14.25 -12.00
CA VAL A 281 -0.69 15.59 -12.47
C VAL A 281 -0.03 16.65 -11.59
N THR A 282 0.40 17.73 -12.23
CA THR A 282 0.86 18.94 -11.55
C THR A 282 -0.26 19.97 -11.61
N THR A 283 -0.69 20.47 -10.47
CA THR A 283 -1.83 21.40 -10.37
C THR A 283 -1.71 22.26 -9.12
N GLU A 284 -2.44 23.37 -9.11
CA GLU A 284 -2.52 24.21 -7.91
C GLU A 284 -3.57 23.72 -6.92
N VAL A 285 -3.23 23.82 -5.63
CA VAL A 285 -4.13 23.55 -4.52
C VAL A 285 -4.04 24.68 -3.49
N PRO A 286 -5.07 24.88 -2.65
CA PRO A 286 -5.03 25.90 -1.59
C PRO A 286 -3.81 25.74 -0.68
N LEU A 287 -3.31 26.83 -0.12
CA LEU A 287 -2.24 26.92 0.87
C LEU A 287 -0.86 26.40 0.43
N LEU A 288 -0.78 25.42 -0.48
CA LEU A 288 0.49 24.79 -0.90
C LEU A 288 0.98 25.27 -2.27
N GLY A 289 0.14 25.98 -3.05
CA GLY A 289 0.47 26.35 -4.43
C GLY A 289 0.51 25.11 -5.35
N THR A 290 1.57 24.97 -6.13
CA THR A 290 1.72 23.87 -7.10
C THR A 290 2.15 22.57 -6.44
N VAL A 291 1.38 21.51 -6.63
CA VAL A 291 1.69 20.15 -6.17
C VAL A 291 1.70 19.16 -7.33
N THR A 292 2.52 18.13 -7.22
CA THR A 292 2.55 17.01 -8.17
C THR A 292 2.14 15.73 -7.44
N CYS A 293 0.94 15.22 -7.73
CA CYS A 293 0.34 14.07 -7.06
C CYS A 293 -0.41 13.19 -8.06
N HIS A 294 -0.89 12.04 -7.61
CA HIS A 294 -1.84 11.25 -8.39
C HIS A 294 -3.17 12.00 -8.55
N ARG A 295 -3.73 12.01 -9.77
CA ARG A 295 -5.00 12.71 -10.06
C ARG A 295 -6.16 12.34 -9.13
N LYS A 296 -6.20 11.08 -8.65
CA LYS A 296 -7.22 10.61 -7.70
C LYS A 296 -7.02 11.11 -6.26
N LEU A 297 -5.84 11.62 -5.91
CA LEU A 297 -5.57 12.18 -4.59
C LEU A 297 -5.93 13.68 -4.53
N ILE A 298 -5.82 14.39 -5.65
CA ILE A 298 -6.03 15.85 -5.73
C ILE A 298 -7.35 16.32 -5.10
N PRO A 299 -8.53 15.69 -5.36
CA PRO A 299 -9.76 16.12 -4.72
C PRO A 299 -9.72 16.04 -3.19
N MET A 300 -9.08 15.01 -2.64
CA MET A 300 -8.92 14.81 -1.19
C MET A 300 -8.02 15.90 -0.59
N VAL A 301 -6.86 16.16 -1.23
CA VAL A 301 -5.93 17.23 -0.82
C VAL A 301 -6.60 18.58 -0.85
N ARG A 302 -7.31 18.92 -1.93
CA ARG A 302 -8.04 20.19 -2.06
C ARG A 302 -9.09 20.36 -0.97
N GLY A 303 -9.89 19.32 -0.72
CA GLY A 303 -10.93 19.36 0.31
C GLY A 303 -10.37 19.57 1.70
N ALA A 304 -9.34 18.81 2.07
CA ALA A 304 -8.65 18.97 3.34
C ALA A 304 -8.08 20.38 3.52
N LEU A 305 -7.40 20.92 2.51
CA LEU A 305 -6.80 22.25 2.58
C LEU A 305 -7.83 23.39 2.61
N TYR A 306 -8.97 23.24 1.92
CA TYR A 306 -10.09 24.20 2.04
C TYR A 306 -10.64 24.20 3.47
N GLU A 307 -10.81 23.03 4.08
CA GLU A 307 -11.31 22.92 5.45
C GLU A 307 -10.31 23.47 6.47
N VAL A 308 -9.00 23.22 6.29
CA VAL A 308 -7.92 23.85 7.09
C VAL A 308 -8.02 25.38 7.01
N ALA A 309 -8.19 25.94 5.81
CA ALA A 309 -8.34 27.37 5.62
C ALA A 309 -9.61 27.91 6.29
N ALA A 310 -10.75 27.20 6.16
CA ALA A 310 -12.02 27.56 6.78
C ALA A 310 -11.98 27.50 8.32
N ALA A 311 -11.15 26.60 8.87
CA ALA A 311 -10.88 26.49 10.31
C ALA A 311 -9.95 27.60 10.84
N GLY A 312 -9.43 28.49 9.99
CA GLY A 312 -8.51 29.57 10.38
C GLY A 312 -7.07 29.07 10.61
N LEU A 313 -6.72 27.86 10.18
CA LEU A 313 -5.42 27.21 10.42
C LEU A 313 -4.44 27.37 9.24
N ALA A 314 -4.71 28.28 8.31
CA ALA A 314 -3.87 28.48 7.13
C ALA A 314 -2.40 28.80 7.46
N SER A 315 -2.14 29.55 8.55
CA SER A 315 -0.80 29.90 9.01
C SER A 315 -0.01 28.71 9.56
N GLU A 316 -0.69 27.63 9.95
CA GLU A 316 -0.05 26.42 10.46
C GLU A 316 0.52 25.54 9.34
N ILE A 317 0.11 25.76 8.08
CA ILE A 317 0.70 25.12 6.91
C ILE A 317 1.82 26.01 6.39
N THR A 318 3.05 25.70 6.73
CA THR A 318 4.21 26.56 6.43
C THR A 318 5.06 26.06 5.27
N VAL A 319 5.09 24.73 5.03
CA VAL A 319 5.97 24.12 4.01
C VAL A 319 5.27 22.96 3.34
N TYR A 320 5.22 22.96 2.00
CA TYR A 320 4.96 21.78 1.20
C TYR A 320 6.27 21.01 1.00
N SER A 321 6.30 19.74 1.39
CA SER A 321 7.52 18.92 1.39
C SER A 321 7.50 17.80 0.35
N GLY A 322 6.39 17.63 -0.38
CA GLY A 322 6.30 16.72 -1.52
C GLY A 322 5.06 15.82 -1.52
N CYS A 323 4.75 15.29 -2.71
CA CYS A 323 3.69 14.30 -2.86
C CYS A 323 4.16 13.14 -3.74
N TRP A 324 4.58 13.37 -4.99
CA TRP A 324 5.09 12.31 -5.85
C TRP A 324 6.62 12.20 -5.79
N ALA A 325 7.11 11.02 -5.42
CA ALA A 325 8.53 10.70 -5.38
C ALA A 325 8.75 9.20 -5.65
N SER A 326 9.43 8.87 -6.74
CA SER A 326 9.64 7.50 -7.22
C SER A 326 10.72 6.77 -6.42
N ARG A 327 10.36 6.32 -5.21
CA ARG A 327 11.25 5.62 -4.27
C ARG A 327 10.54 4.45 -3.58
N THR A 328 11.32 3.59 -2.96
CA THR A 328 10.84 2.51 -2.09
C THR A 328 10.54 3.03 -0.68
N VAL A 329 9.80 2.25 0.11
CA VAL A 329 9.56 2.53 1.53
C VAL A 329 10.90 2.57 2.28
N ALA A 330 11.07 3.59 3.11
CA ALA A 330 12.28 3.83 3.90
C ALA A 330 13.60 3.82 3.09
N ARG A 331 13.52 3.99 1.76
CA ARG A 331 14.65 3.84 0.83
C ARG A 331 15.36 2.49 0.92
N SER A 332 14.64 1.44 1.32
CA SER A 332 15.16 0.08 1.31
C SER A 332 14.98 -0.55 -0.09
N PRO A 333 16.02 -1.07 -0.73
CA PRO A 333 15.94 -1.60 -2.09
C PRO A 333 15.05 -2.85 -2.23
N THR A 334 14.77 -3.52 -1.13
CA THR A 334 13.94 -4.73 -1.08
C THR A 334 12.52 -4.48 -0.58
N ALA A 335 12.24 -3.25 -0.14
CA ALA A 335 10.91 -2.84 0.27
C ALA A 335 10.01 -2.54 -0.94
N PRO A 336 8.68 -2.60 -0.78
CA PRO A 336 7.76 -2.18 -1.84
C PRO A 336 7.89 -0.69 -2.15
N PRO A 337 7.38 -0.24 -3.31
CA PRO A 337 7.27 1.18 -3.61
C PRO A 337 6.52 1.94 -2.52
N SER A 338 7.03 3.13 -2.18
CA SER A 338 6.39 4.05 -1.24
C SER A 338 5.04 4.54 -1.79
N TYR A 339 4.14 4.99 -0.92
CA TYR A 339 2.92 5.69 -1.33
C TYR A 339 3.24 6.93 -2.17
N HIS A 340 4.35 7.59 -1.91
CA HIS A 340 4.82 8.70 -2.76
C HIS A 340 5.11 8.25 -4.20
N ALA A 341 5.55 7.01 -4.42
CA ALA A 341 5.78 6.51 -5.78
C ALA A 341 4.48 6.39 -6.59
N TYR A 342 3.36 6.21 -5.90
CA TYR A 342 2.02 6.28 -6.50
C TYR A 342 1.44 7.70 -6.54
N GLY A 343 2.10 8.71 -5.94
CA GLY A 343 1.51 10.03 -5.70
C GLY A 343 0.29 9.97 -4.78
N ALA A 344 0.29 9.01 -3.86
CA ALA A 344 -0.80 8.68 -2.94
C ALA A 344 -0.52 9.09 -1.48
N ALA A 345 0.51 9.89 -1.26
CA ALA A 345 0.84 10.51 0.02
C ALA A 345 1.26 11.96 -0.21
N ILE A 346 1.16 12.78 0.83
CA ILE A 346 1.60 14.18 0.82
C ILE A 346 2.31 14.50 2.12
N ASP A 347 3.42 15.21 2.01
CA ASP A 347 4.21 15.67 3.14
C ASP A 347 4.06 17.19 3.29
N ILE A 348 3.73 17.64 4.50
CA ILE A 348 3.62 19.05 4.89
C ILE A 348 4.37 19.30 6.19
N ASN A 349 5.00 20.46 6.31
CA ASN A 349 5.73 20.87 7.52
C ASN A 349 6.83 19.89 7.97
N ALA A 350 7.58 19.29 7.03
CA ALA A 350 8.63 18.33 7.34
C ALA A 350 9.77 18.91 8.21
N PRO A 351 10.20 20.16 8.05
CA PRO A 351 11.21 20.74 8.95
C PRO A 351 10.81 20.76 10.42
N GLN A 352 9.52 20.94 10.71
CA GLN A 352 8.97 20.97 12.07
C GLN A 352 8.64 19.57 12.59
N ASN A 353 8.49 18.61 11.70
CA ASN A 353 8.08 17.23 12.00
C ASN A 353 9.02 16.21 11.35
N PRO A 354 10.33 16.21 11.65
CA PRO A 354 11.28 15.29 11.04
C PRO A 354 10.92 13.82 11.35
N TYR A 355 11.18 12.93 10.39
CA TYR A 355 11.01 11.48 10.57
C TYR A 355 11.73 10.98 11.83
N GLY A 356 11.06 10.16 12.64
CA GLY A 356 11.57 9.61 13.89
C GLY A 356 11.47 10.53 15.10
N SER A 357 11.07 11.80 14.89
CA SER A 357 10.92 12.76 15.98
C SER A 357 9.51 12.73 16.57
N LYS A 358 9.36 13.23 17.81
CA LYS A 358 8.03 13.45 18.38
C LYS A 358 7.27 14.46 17.51
N PRO A 359 6.11 14.12 16.95
CA PRO A 359 5.37 15.02 16.08
C PRO A 359 4.83 16.25 16.82
N THR A 360 4.88 17.39 16.12
CA THR A 360 4.34 18.68 16.58
C THR A 360 3.23 19.22 15.68
N MET A 361 2.77 18.43 14.70
CA MET A 361 1.67 18.79 13.81
C MET A 361 0.42 19.17 14.61
N ASP A 362 -0.22 20.28 14.23
CA ASP A 362 -1.49 20.68 14.83
C ASP A 362 -2.52 19.56 14.73
N ARG A 363 -3.17 19.25 15.86
CA ARG A 363 -4.10 18.10 15.94
C ARG A 363 -5.42 18.33 15.21
N GLU A 364 -5.82 19.58 14.99
CA GLU A 364 -6.99 19.87 14.17
C GLU A 364 -6.69 19.64 12.69
N ILE A 365 -5.49 20.02 12.21
CA ILE A 365 -5.03 19.68 10.85
C ILE A 365 -5.02 18.17 10.66
N VAL A 366 -4.50 17.41 11.63
CA VAL A 366 -4.50 15.94 11.56
C VAL A 366 -5.95 15.44 11.41
N ARG A 367 -6.89 15.88 12.28
CA ARG A 367 -8.29 15.45 12.21
C ARG A 367 -8.96 15.80 10.89
N ILE A 368 -8.68 16.98 10.35
CA ILE A 368 -9.21 17.41 9.04
C ILE A 368 -8.70 16.46 7.95
N PHE A 369 -7.39 16.20 7.86
CA PHE A 369 -6.84 15.28 6.87
C PHE A 369 -7.40 13.86 7.01
N GLU A 370 -7.55 13.36 8.24
CA GLU A 370 -8.18 12.05 8.50
C GLU A 370 -9.65 12.00 8.06
N SER A 371 -10.41 13.08 8.26
CA SER A 371 -11.79 13.19 7.77
C SER A 371 -11.86 13.13 6.25
N TRP A 372 -10.84 13.65 5.57
CA TRP A 372 -10.66 13.58 4.11
C TRP A 372 -10.01 12.28 3.64
N GLY A 373 -9.91 11.28 4.52
CA GLY A 373 -9.51 9.92 4.17
C GLY A 373 -8.02 9.66 4.12
N PHE A 374 -7.23 10.49 4.75
CA PHE A 374 -5.80 10.24 4.97
C PHE A 374 -5.56 9.47 6.27
N ASN A 375 -4.42 8.80 6.36
CA ASN A 375 -3.84 8.26 7.57
C ASN A 375 -2.59 9.08 7.90
N TRP A 376 -2.45 9.48 9.16
CA TRP A 376 -1.34 10.31 9.57
C TRP A 376 -0.14 9.48 10.05
N GLY A 377 1.05 9.76 9.52
CA GLY A 377 2.28 9.05 9.87
C GLY A 377 2.82 9.35 11.27
N GLY A 378 2.32 10.39 11.94
CA GLY A 378 2.73 10.70 13.32
C GLY A 378 2.39 9.60 14.33
N ASP A 379 1.44 8.72 14.01
CA ASP A 379 1.06 7.57 14.83
C ASP A 379 1.75 6.26 14.37
N PHE A 380 2.68 6.33 13.41
CA PHE A 380 3.44 5.15 12.99
C PHE A 380 4.42 4.68 14.07
N LEU A 381 4.89 3.44 13.95
CA LEU A 381 5.86 2.85 14.87
C LEU A 381 7.14 3.70 15.01
N ILE A 382 7.64 4.19 13.89
CA ILE A 382 8.60 5.29 13.83
C ILE A 382 7.79 6.49 13.36
N PRO A 383 7.55 7.50 14.22
CA PRO A 383 6.71 8.62 13.84
C PRO A 383 7.21 9.35 12.60
N ASP A 384 6.30 9.65 11.69
CA ASP A 384 6.52 10.46 10.49
C ASP A 384 5.50 11.60 10.47
N GLY A 385 5.74 12.61 11.32
CA GLY A 385 4.76 13.62 11.66
C GLY A 385 4.39 14.57 10.52
N HIS A 386 5.16 14.63 9.45
CA HIS A 386 4.86 15.41 8.25
C HIS A 386 4.05 14.63 7.20
N HIS A 387 3.92 13.30 7.33
CA HIS A 387 3.40 12.39 6.32
C HIS A 387 1.91 12.12 6.47
N PHE A 388 1.16 12.30 5.37
CA PHE A 388 -0.25 11.93 5.25
C PHE A 388 -0.43 11.04 4.02
N GLU A 389 -0.86 9.79 4.21
CA GLU A 389 -1.04 8.84 3.11
C GLU A 389 -2.51 8.46 2.90
N PHE A 390 -2.86 8.05 1.70
CA PHE A 390 -4.20 7.59 1.37
C PHE A 390 -4.64 6.43 2.25
N TRP A 391 -5.77 6.57 2.92
CA TRP A 391 -6.40 5.52 3.71
C TRP A 391 -7.72 5.03 3.12
N ARG A 392 -8.63 5.93 2.80
CA ARG A 392 -9.95 5.60 2.24
C ARG A 392 -10.48 6.74 1.38
N VAL A 393 -11.46 6.44 0.53
CA VAL A 393 -12.22 7.49 -0.14
C VAL A 393 -13.15 8.11 0.90
N PRO A 394 -13.09 9.42 1.13
CA PRO A 394 -13.96 10.08 2.08
C PRO A 394 -15.40 10.11 1.58
N ASP A 395 -16.37 10.17 2.51
CA ASP A 395 -17.79 10.13 2.17
C ASP A 395 -18.21 11.33 1.31
N GLN A 396 -17.57 12.48 1.51
CA GLN A 396 -17.77 13.71 0.71
C GLN A 396 -17.48 13.50 -0.80
N LEU A 397 -16.63 12.53 -1.16
CA LEU A 397 -16.29 12.22 -2.56
C LEU A 397 -16.96 10.95 -3.09
N ARG A 398 -17.74 10.23 -2.27
CA ARG A 398 -18.45 9.02 -2.71
C ARG A 398 -19.79 9.34 -3.40
N GLN A 399 -20.30 10.56 -3.20
CA GLN A 399 -21.60 11.02 -3.70
C GLN A 399 -21.49 11.81 -5.01
N GLN A 400 -20.28 11.95 -5.57
CA GLN A 400 -20.01 12.56 -6.87
C GLN A 400 -19.68 11.45 -7.89
#